data_3b2b0a2659b7f1869c4996bc7c818c13
#
_entry.id   3b2b0a2659b7f1869c4996bc7c818c13
#
_cell.length_a   1.000
_cell.length_b   1.000
_cell.length_c   1.000
_cell.angle_alpha   90.00
_cell.angle_beta   90.00
_cell.angle_gamma   90.00
#
_symmetry.space_group_name_H-M   'P 1'
#
loop_
_entity.id
_entity.type
_entity.pdbx_description
1 polymer ?
#
loop_
_entity_poly.entity_id
_entity_poly.type
_entity_poly.pdbx_seq_one_letter_code
_entity_poly.pdbx_strand_id
1 'polypeptide(L)'
;MAAFRRRTSKTADESQAVENETESQETSVEQTTPAEEPAASLEVPVSETETASSETTEEAKPKKRKAIVKKSTSSADQPKKKTAAVQPNQQTNRKFSGNNRTFTRNIPQEAMQVETHLPEGMTTENGEQPRLEINELTKKGMQELRELAVQYGFTADDLAPMKKQDLIFVILKAHTEHGGIIYASGSLEILPDGYGFLRSPQNSYLPGPDDIYISPSQIRLFNLKTGDTVYGQTRSPKEGEKFFALLRIESVNFDEPRVAQTRVPFENLTPLYPNEKLKLETVSTEVSTRIVDLFAPIGKGQRLLIVAPPKAGKTILMQKVANAITANNPEVYLIVLLIDERPEEVTEMERAIQGEVISSTFDEQATRHVQVAEMVLEKAKRLVEHKRDVVILLDSITRLARAYNQTVQTSGKVLSGGVDSNALFKPKRFFGAARNVEEGGSLTIISTALIETGSRMDEVIFEEFKGTGNSEIDLDRRLAERRLFPAINIKKSGTRKEELLLTDEELQKMWILRKVLNPMEDIEITELILDRMKKSKTNEAFLASMNAGTAGLD
;
A
#
# COMPACT_ATOMS: atom_id res chain seq x y z
N MET A 1 -34.86 24.79 -48.02
CA MET A 1 -35.42 24.11 -49.19
C MET A 1 -35.24 22.63 -49.05
N ALA A 2 -36.37 21.94 -49.05
CA ALA A 2 -36.72 20.57 -49.37
C ALA A 2 -36.04 19.46 -48.53
N ALA A 3 -36.66 18.79 -47.63
CA ALA A 3 -37.93 18.02 -47.53
C ALA A 3 -37.94 16.75 -48.41
N PHE A 4 -38.27 15.66 -47.77
CA PHE A 4 -39.06 14.48 -48.20
C PHE A 4 -38.39 13.17 -47.76
N ARG A 5 -38.97 12.26 -47.17
CA ARG A 5 -40.29 11.72 -46.79
C ARG A 5 -40.09 10.23 -46.44
N ARG A 6 -40.70 9.87 -45.36
CA ARG A 6 -41.29 8.59 -44.94
C ARG A 6 -41.59 7.56 -46.02
N ARG A 7 -41.43 6.28 -45.67
CA ARG A 7 -42.46 5.25 -45.94
C ARG A 7 -42.35 4.10 -44.93
N THR A 8 -43.39 3.83 -44.32
CA THR A 8 -44.09 2.82 -43.59
C THR A 8 -44.60 1.69 -44.47
N SER A 9 -44.63 0.44 -43.93
CA SER A 9 -45.64 -0.64 -44.08
C SER A 9 -45.19 -1.82 -43.21
N LYS A 10 -45.83 -2.25 -42.14
CA LYS A 10 -47.14 -2.87 -41.87
C LYS A 10 -47.37 -4.17 -42.67
N THR A 11 -47.50 -5.28 -41.95
CA THR A 11 -48.56 -6.31 -41.81
C THR A 11 -47.98 -7.47 -41.02
N ALA A 12 -48.51 -7.87 -39.83
CA ALA A 12 -49.72 -8.67 -39.57
C ALA A 12 -49.60 -10.07 -40.25
N ASP A 13 -49.82 -11.20 -39.65
CA ASP A 13 -50.75 -11.65 -38.63
C ASP A 13 -50.56 -13.16 -38.34
N GLU A 14 -51.14 -13.60 -37.23
CA GLU A 14 -51.74 -14.92 -36.90
C GLU A 14 -50.81 -16.11 -36.63
N SER A 15 -50.86 -16.71 -35.52
CA SER A 15 -51.85 -17.31 -34.60
C SER A 15 -51.71 -18.82 -34.51
N GLN A 16 -51.91 -19.35 -33.35
CA GLN A 16 -52.45 -20.59 -32.78
C GLN A 16 -51.43 -21.35 -31.94
N ALA A 17 -51.56 -21.42 -30.65
CA ALA A 17 -52.40 -22.08 -29.69
C ALA A 17 -52.68 -23.57 -29.95
N VAL A 18 -52.11 -24.45 -29.12
CA VAL A 18 -52.78 -25.71 -28.69
C VAL A 18 -52.38 -26.00 -27.24
N GLU A 19 -53.42 -26.03 -26.41
CA GLU A 19 -53.49 -26.60 -25.07
C GLU A 19 -53.39 -28.14 -25.13
N ASN A 20 -53.04 -28.71 -23.99
CA ASN A 20 -53.70 -29.85 -23.26
C ASN A 20 -52.75 -30.27 -22.15
N GLU A 21 -53.17 -30.07 -20.88
CA GLU A 21 -54.00 -30.97 -20.03
C GLU A 21 -53.40 -32.38 -19.92
N THR A 22 -53.20 -32.95 -18.83
CA THR A 22 -53.82 -33.36 -17.54
C THR A 22 -52.84 -34.34 -16.91
N GLU A 23 -52.73 -34.64 -15.72
CA GLU A 23 -53.55 -34.88 -14.54
C GLU A 23 -52.68 -35.27 -13.35
N SER A 24 -52.97 -34.70 -12.25
CA SER A 24 -53.15 -35.17 -10.86
C SER A 24 -52.84 -36.61 -10.55
N GLN A 25 -52.15 -36.79 -9.41
CA GLN A 25 -52.65 -37.69 -8.33
C GLN A 25 -52.02 -37.30 -6.98
N GLU A 26 -52.92 -36.93 -6.09
CA GLU A 26 -52.78 -36.86 -4.63
C GLU A 26 -52.78 -38.28 -4.01
N THR A 27 -52.07 -38.40 -2.87
CA THR A 27 -52.48 -39.17 -1.69
C THR A 27 -51.59 -38.71 -0.53
N SER A 28 -52.02 -37.91 0.36
CA SER A 28 -52.80 -38.00 1.62
C SER A 28 -52.14 -38.84 2.71
N VAL A 29 -51.75 -38.14 3.78
CA VAL A 29 -52.07 -38.26 5.20
C VAL A 29 -51.43 -39.42 5.98
N GLU A 30 -50.62 -39.06 7.01
CA GLU A 30 -50.99 -39.40 8.40
C GLU A 30 -50.13 -38.64 9.42
N GLN A 31 -50.81 -37.94 10.30
CA GLN A 31 -50.35 -37.34 11.54
C GLN A 31 -50.17 -38.41 12.61
N THR A 32 -49.15 -38.25 13.47
CA THR A 32 -49.32 -38.53 14.92
C THR A 32 -48.22 -37.86 15.74
N THR A 33 -48.60 -36.95 16.59
CA THR A 33 -48.03 -36.63 17.90
C THR A 33 -49.08 -37.11 18.94
N PRO A 34 -48.86 -37.16 20.28
CA PRO A 34 -47.74 -36.74 21.14
C PRO A 34 -47.47 -37.78 22.30
N ALA A 35 -46.51 -37.50 23.18
CA ALA A 35 -46.57 -37.63 24.64
C ALA A 35 -45.20 -37.65 25.31
N GLU A 36 -44.96 -36.63 26.12
CA GLU A 36 -44.81 -36.62 27.58
C GLU A 36 -43.48 -37.14 28.17
N GLU A 37 -42.89 -36.21 28.91
CA GLU A 37 -41.85 -36.36 29.96
C GLU A 37 -42.20 -37.39 31.03
N PRO A 38 -41.25 -37.85 31.90
CA PRO A 38 -41.03 -37.02 33.09
C PRO A 38 -39.60 -36.93 33.62
N ALA A 39 -39.44 -35.89 34.44
CA ALA A 39 -38.31 -35.47 35.24
C ALA A 39 -37.87 -36.50 36.31
N ALA A 40 -36.58 -36.46 36.65
CA ALA A 40 -36.13 -36.82 38.01
C ALA A 40 -34.89 -35.98 38.38
N SER A 41 -35.10 -35.17 39.35
CA SER A 41 -34.17 -34.44 40.21
C SER A 41 -33.33 -35.36 41.08
N LEU A 42 -32.10 -34.91 41.44
CA LEU A 42 -31.44 -35.13 42.75
C LEU A 42 -30.17 -34.25 42.75
N GLU A 43 -30.22 -33.13 43.41
CA GLU A 43 -29.77 -32.74 44.76
C GLU A 43 -28.25 -32.69 44.98
N VAL A 44 -27.87 -31.50 45.39
CA VAL A 44 -26.64 -30.98 45.96
C VAL A 44 -26.35 -31.59 47.36
N PRO A 45 -25.10 -31.57 47.88
CA PRO A 45 -24.96 -30.72 49.06
C PRO A 45 -23.74 -29.78 49.07
N VAL A 46 -24.07 -28.60 49.50
CA VAL A 46 -23.25 -27.54 50.07
C VAL A 46 -22.66 -27.98 51.40
N SER A 47 -21.43 -27.56 51.72
CA SER A 47 -21.03 -27.31 53.11
C SER A 47 -20.08 -26.10 53.16
N GLU A 48 -20.64 -25.07 53.76
CA GLU A 48 -19.95 -23.90 54.32
C GLU A 48 -19.12 -24.29 55.59
N THR A 49 -18.08 -23.51 55.83
CA THR A 49 -17.78 -22.85 57.13
C THR A 49 -16.51 -22.00 56.96
N GLU A 50 -16.61 -20.68 57.00
CA GLU A 50 -16.37 -19.67 58.04
C GLU A 50 -15.19 -20.04 58.99
N THR A 51 -14.21 -19.22 59.28
CA THR A 51 -14.11 -17.90 59.87
C THR A 51 -12.66 -17.51 60.16
N ALA A 52 -12.40 -16.24 59.92
CA ALA A 52 -11.76 -15.22 60.77
C ALA A 52 -10.28 -15.26 61.17
N SER A 53 -9.65 -14.18 60.82
CA SER A 53 -8.94 -13.15 61.60
C SER A 53 -7.46 -13.30 61.91
N SER A 54 -6.82 -12.21 61.65
CA SER A 54 -5.83 -11.37 62.38
C SER A 54 -4.33 -11.61 62.19
N GLU A 55 -3.75 -10.52 61.64
CA GLU A 55 -2.57 -9.78 62.10
C GLU A 55 -1.25 -10.52 62.36
N THR A 56 -0.19 -10.15 61.71
CA THR A 56 0.88 -9.20 62.09
C THR A 56 2.17 -9.48 61.32
N THR A 57 2.69 -8.41 60.76
CA THR A 57 4.10 -8.03 60.51
C THR A 57 5.20 -9.06 60.81
N GLU A 58 6.12 -9.25 59.82
CA GLU A 58 7.54 -8.95 60.01
C GLU A 58 8.37 -9.10 58.73
N GLU A 59 9.30 -8.18 58.57
CA GLU A 59 10.33 -8.07 57.51
C GLU A 59 11.31 -9.25 57.51
N ALA A 60 11.76 -9.68 56.34
CA ALA A 60 13.08 -10.25 56.19
C ALA A 60 13.65 -10.09 54.80
N LYS A 61 14.73 -9.33 54.69
CA LYS A 61 15.57 -9.08 53.53
C LYS A 61 16.40 -10.30 53.08
N PRO A 62 16.98 -10.26 51.86
CA PRO A 62 17.41 -11.40 51.11
C PRO A 62 18.82 -11.89 51.42
N LYS A 63 19.06 -13.19 51.33
CA LYS A 63 20.38 -13.79 51.43
C LYS A 63 21.05 -13.91 50.05
N LYS A 64 22.17 -13.19 49.94
CA LYS A 64 23.21 -13.34 48.89
C LYS A 64 23.79 -14.76 48.88
N ARG A 65 23.93 -15.37 47.70
CA ARG A 65 24.84 -16.49 47.51
C ARG A 65 26.02 -16.05 46.65
N LYS A 66 27.20 -16.33 47.20
CA LYS A 66 28.54 -15.95 46.73
C LYS A 66 29.00 -16.72 45.51
N ALA A 67 29.72 -15.99 44.66
CA ALA A 67 30.56 -16.52 43.60
C ALA A 67 31.76 -17.29 44.17
N ILE A 68 32.13 -18.36 43.49
CA ILE A 68 33.40 -19.04 43.72
C ILE A 68 34.25 -18.86 42.46
N VAL A 69 35.30 -18.06 42.63
CA VAL A 69 36.43 -17.90 41.73
C VAL A 69 37.43 -19.04 41.99
N LYS A 70 37.86 -19.74 40.96
CA LYS A 70 39.11 -20.50 41.01
C LYS A 70 40.04 -20.02 39.90
N LYS A 71 41.15 -19.44 40.34
CA LYS A 71 42.40 -19.19 39.63
C LYS A 71 43.27 -20.43 39.64
N SER A 72 43.99 -20.70 38.52
CA SER A 72 45.35 -21.28 38.51
C SER A 72 45.94 -21.05 37.12
N THR A 73 46.84 -20.25 36.91
CA THR A 73 48.26 -20.01 36.79
C THR A 73 49.02 -21.03 35.90
N SER A 74 49.61 -20.43 34.80
CA SER A 74 50.95 -20.57 34.21
C SER A 74 51.37 -21.96 33.68
N SER A 75 51.88 -22.05 32.50
CA SER A 75 53.20 -21.64 32.02
C SER A 75 53.47 -22.08 30.61
N ALA A 76 54.37 -21.39 29.96
CA ALA A 76 54.92 -21.48 28.62
C ALA A 76 55.40 -22.86 28.17
N ASP A 77 55.30 -23.12 26.87
CA ASP A 77 56.47 -23.47 26.06
C ASP A 77 56.11 -23.48 24.55
N GLN A 78 56.92 -22.79 23.75
CA GLN A 78 57.04 -22.99 22.30
C GLN A 78 58.07 -24.10 22.03
N PRO A 79 57.95 -24.88 20.93
CA PRO A 79 58.96 -24.71 19.91
C PRO A 79 58.52 -24.84 18.43
N LYS A 80 59.10 -23.94 17.65
CA LYS A 80 59.66 -23.99 16.29
C LYS A 80 59.21 -25.02 15.25
N LYS A 81 58.74 -24.42 14.10
CA LYS A 81 59.03 -24.73 12.68
C LYS A 81 59.19 -26.18 12.22
N LYS A 82 58.32 -26.54 11.24
CA LYS A 82 58.78 -27.19 9.97
C LYS A 82 57.78 -26.90 8.85
N THR A 83 58.30 -26.34 7.76
CA THR A 83 57.72 -26.15 6.43
C THR A 83 57.51 -27.49 5.74
N ALA A 84 56.33 -27.73 5.18
CA ALA A 84 56.14 -28.70 4.11
C ALA A 84 55.08 -28.16 3.12
N ALA A 85 55.52 -28.02 1.87
CA ALA A 85 54.72 -27.68 0.71
C ALA A 85 53.76 -28.80 0.36
N VAL A 86 52.48 -28.47 0.12
CA VAL A 86 51.51 -29.40 -0.51
C VAL A 86 50.81 -28.67 -1.63
N GLN A 87 50.84 -29.28 -2.80
CA GLN A 87 50.27 -28.87 -4.09
C GLN A 87 48.72 -28.75 -4.05
N PRO A 88 48.12 -28.01 -5.00
CA PRO A 88 46.69 -27.72 -4.97
C PRO A 88 45.85 -28.90 -5.46
N ASN A 89 44.85 -29.25 -4.67
CA ASN A 89 43.88 -30.29 -4.99
C ASN A 89 42.71 -29.68 -5.75
N GLN A 90 42.32 -30.35 -6.82
CA GLN A 90 41.27 -29.98 -7.76
C GLN A 90 39.90 -29.87 -7.07
N GLN A 91 39.27 -28.72 -7.20
CA GLN A 91 37.89 -28.52 -6.82
C GLN A 91 36.94 -29.08 -7.88
N THR A 92 36.17 -30.06 -7.49
CA THR A 92 35.01 -30.57 -8.24
C THR A 92 33.91 -29.51 -8.30
N ASN A 93 33.66 -29.01 -9.50
CA ASN A 93 32.51 -28.18 -9.84
C ASN A 93 31.21 -28.93 -9.61
N ARG A 94 30.47 -28.60 -8.55
CA ARG A 94 29.04 -28.88 -8.44
C ARG A 94 28.29 -27.75 -9.15
N LYS A 95 27.76 -28.07 -10.33
CA LYS A 95 26.84 -27.23 -11.08
C LYS A 95 25.54 -27.04 -10.26
N PHE A 96 25.32 -25.85 -9.72
CA PHE A 96 24.00 -25.37 -9.33
C PHE A 96 23.28 -24.97 -10.62
N SER A 97 22.28 -25.75 -11.01
CA SER A 97 21.33 -25.40 -12.06
C SER A 97 20.31 -24.40 -11.48
N GLY A 98 20.67 -23.14 -11.48
CA GLY A 98 19.72 -22.05 -11.30
C GLY A 98 19.22 -21.62 -12.69
N ASN A 99 17.92 -21.65 -12.92
CA ASN A 99 17.28 -21.08 -14.10
C ASN A 99 17.47 -19.54 -14.11
N ASN A 100 18.66 -19.09 -14.44
CA ASN A 100 18.89 -17.74 -14.87
C ASN A 100 18.36 -17.61 -16.31
N ARG A 101 17.15 -17.07 -16.46
CA ARG A 101 16.74 -16.47 -17.71
C ARG A 101 17.70 -15.30 -17.99
N THR A 102 18.75 -15.58 -18.72
CA THR A 102 19.61 -14.56 -19.31
C THR A 102 18.75 -13.76 -20.28
N PHE A 103 18.39 -12.54 -19.88
CA PHE A 103 17.91 -11.53 -20.83
C PHE A 103 19.08 -11.17 -21.74
N THR A 104 19.23 -11.88 -22.83
CA THR A 104 20.11 -11.45 -23.93
C THR A 104 19.39 -10.30 -24.63
N ARG A 105 19.94 -9.11 -24.51
CA ARG A 105 19.54 -7.96 -25.35
C ARG A 105 19.86 -8.32 -26.81
N ASN A 106 18.83 -8.64 -27.57
CA ASN A 106 18.95 -8.74 -29.04
C ASN A 106 18.81 -7.31 -29.62
N ILE A 107 19.81 -6.47 -29.40
CA ILE A 107 19.93 -5.20 -30.11
C ILE A 107 20.77 -5.53 -31.36
N PRO A 108 20.27 -5.25 -32.58
CA PRO A 108 21.07 -5.46 -33.78
C PRO A 108 22.38 -4.69 -33.67
N GLN A 109 23.52 -5.38 -33.86
CA GLN A 109 24.85 -4.73 -33.79
C GLN A 109 25.01 -3.64 -34.86
N GLU A 110 24.28 -3.72 -35.95
CA GLU A 110 24.27 -2.74 -37.03
C GLU A 110 23.62 -1.41 -36.63
N ALA A 111 22.62 -1.43 -35.77
CA ALA A 111 21.98 -0.20 -35.23
C ALA A 111 22.88 0.60 -34.30
N MET A 112 24.05 0.05 -33.89
CA MET A 112 25.02 0.71 -33.02
C MET A 112 26.16 1.41 -33.75
N GLN A 113 26.23 1.31 -35.10
CA GLN A 113 27.34 1.86 -35.90
C GLN A 113 26.98 3.09 -36.76
N VAL A 114 25.76 3.64 -36.53
CA VAL A 114 25.35 4.85 -37.25
C VAL A 114 26.09 6.05 -36.70
N GLU A 115 26.76 6.79 -37.57
CA GLU A 115 27.32 8.14 -37.26
C GLU A 115 26.14 9.07 -36.98
N THR A 116 25.85 9.28 -35.72
CA THR A 116 24.72 10.08 -35.25
C THR A 116 25.16 11.51 -34.99
N HIS A 117 24.45 12.48 -35.57
CA HIS A 117 24.61 13.89 -35.25
C HIS A 117 23.62 14.34 -34.20
N LEU A 118 24.02 15.23 -33.29
CA LEU A 118 23.09 15.87 -32.36
C LEU A 118 22.00 16.61 -33.12
N PRO A 119 20.71 16.45 -32.75
CA PRO A 119 19.65 17.24 -33.35
C PRO A 119 19.88 18.72 -33.20
N GLU A 120 19.71 19.49 -34.29
CA GLU A 120 19.74 20.97 -34.25
C GLU A 120 18.65 21.45 -33.27
N GLY A 121 19.08 22.13 -32.20
CA GLY A 121 18.18 22.64 -31.12
C GLY A 121 18.39 22.04 -29.73
N MET A 122 19.26 21.03 -29.56
CA MET A 122 19.60 20.50 -28.23
C MET A 122 20.81 21.18 -27.57
N THR A 123 21.46 22.12 -28.24
CA THR A 123 22.46 23.01 -27.62
C THR A 123 21.72 24.17 -26.97
N THR A 124 21.74 24.23 -25.64
CA THR A 124 21.25 25.39 -24.90
C THR A 124 22.11 26.61 -25.28
N GLU A 125 21.50 27.78 -25.52
CA GLU A 125 22.15 29.05 -25.87
C GLU A 125 23.22 29.48 -24.83
N ASN A 126 23.29 28.83 -23.67
CA ASN A 126 24.22 29.11 -22.56
C ASN A 126 25.41 28.14 -22.46
N GLY A 127 25.65 27.25 -23.43
CA GLY A 127 26.76 26.29 -23.36
C GLY A 127 26.61 25.19 -22.29
N GLU A 128 25.43 25.02 -21.70
CA GLU A 128 25.12 23.90 -20.84
C GLU A 128 24.93 22.65 -21.67
N GLN A 129 25.49 21.52 -21.20
CA GLN A 129 25.32 20.23 -21.85
C GLN A 129 23.84 19.82 -21.78
N PRO A 130 23.28 19.28 -22.88
CA PRO A 130 21.87 18.87 -22.89
C PRO A 130 21.60 17.78 -21.84
N ARG A 131 20.55 17.97 -21.07
CA ARG A 131 20.15 17.08 -19.98
C ARG A 131 18.99 16.20 -20.42
N LEU A 132 19.05 14.91 -20.11
CA LEU A 132 17.98 13.95 -20.39
C LEU A 132 17.68 13.13 -19.14
N GLU A 133 16.39 13.01 -18.78
CA GLU A 133 15.96 12.22 -17.64
C GLU A 133 15.40 10.86 -18.10
N ILE A 134 15.93 9.75 -17.54
CA ILE A 134 15.46 8.39 -17.83
C ILE A 134 13.98 8.27 -17.48
N ASN A 135 13.55 8.85 -16.37
CA ASN A 135 12.17 8.76 -15.89
C ASN A 135 11.17 9.43 -16.84
N GLU A 136 11.56 10.52 -17.52
CA GLU A 136 10.71 11.17 -18.52
C GLU A 136 10.56 10.29 -19.76
N LEU A 137 11.66 9.67 -20.22
CA LEU A 137 11.60 8.74 -21.34
C LEU A 137 10.71 7.54 -21.04
N THR A 138 10.75 7.04 -19.80
CA THR A 138 9.92 5.90 -19.39
C THR A 138 8.42 6.24 -19.42
N LYS A 139 8.03 7.50 -19.20
CA LYS A 139 6.63 7.96 -19.29
C LYS A 139 6.14 8.10 -20.73
N LYS A 140 7.05 8.39 -21.68
CA LYS A 140 6.69 8.60 -23.11
C LYS A 140 6.11 7.34 -23.76
N GLY A 141 5.22 7.55 -24.75
CA GLY A 141 4.67 6.50 -25.59
C GLY A 141 5.71 5.91 -26.55
N MET A 142 5.44 4.71 -27.09
CA MET A 142 6.33 4.07 -28.08
C MET A 142 6.54 4.92 -29.33
N GLN A 143 5.51 5.65 -29.76
CA GLN A 143 5.58 6.48 -30.95
C GLN A 143 6.50 7.69 -30.70
N GLU A 144 6.32 8.41 -29.61
CA GLU A 144 7.16 9.55 -29.22
C GLU A 144 8.63 9.17 -29.04
N LEU A 145 8.88 7.97 -28.45
CA LEU A 145 10.24 7.45 -28.32
C LEU A 145 10.89 7.13 -29.66
N ARG A 146 10.13 6.60 -30.64
CA ARG A 146 10.62 6.36 -32.00
C ARG A 146 10.93 7.68 -32.72
N GLU A 147 10.06 8.66 -32.60
CA GLU A 147 10.27 10.00 -33.16
C GLU A 147 11.54 10.64 -32.55
N LEU A 148 11.74 10.50 -31.25
CA LEU A 148 12.95 10.98 -30.58
C LEU A 148 14.20 10.22 -31.07
N ALA A 149 14.14 8.89 -31.24
CA ALA A 149 15.26 8.09 -31.73
C ALA A 149 15.64 8.45 -33.19
N VAL A 150 14.67 8.77 -34.02
CA VAL A 150 14.92 9.26 -35.40
C VAL A 150 15.68 10.57 -35.37
N GLN A 151 15.43 11.47 -34.40
CA GLN A 151 16.21 12.71 -34.23
C GLN A 151 17.68 12.44 -33.90
N TYR A 152 18.01 11.32 -33.25
CA TYR A 152 19.36 10.84 -33.01
C TYR A 152 19.97 10.07 -34.19
N GLY A 153 19.30 10.02 -35.35
CA GLY A 153 19.83 9.45 -36.59
C GLY A 153 19.52 7.96 -36.80
N PHE A 154 18.66 7.35 -35.97
CA PHE A 154 18.26 5.96 -36.18
C PHE A 154 17.18 5.83 -37.27
N THR A 155 17.24 4.75 -38.05
CA THR A 155 16.23 4.50 -39.09
C THR A 155 14.97 3.88 -38.51
N ALA A 156 13.81 4.09 -39.14
CA ALA A 156 12.54 3.53 -38.70
C ALA A 156 12.54 1.99 -38.70
N ASP A 157 13.29 1.40 -39.63
CA ASP A 157 13.38 -0.07 -39.79
C ASP A 157 14.17 -0.70 -38.62
N ASP A 158 15.23 -0.05 -38.15
CA ASP A 158 16.01 -0.50 -36.99
C ASP A 158 15.19 -0.44 -35.68
N LEU A 159 14.29 0.53 -35.58
CA LEU A 159 13.48 0.78 -34.41
C LEU A 159 12.23 -0.12 -34.33
N ALA A 160 11.77 -0.67 -35.46
CA ALA A 160 10.54 -1.45 -35.55
C ALA A 160 10.53 -2.68 -34.63
N PRO A 161 11.60 -3.50 -34.54
CA PRO A 161 11.62 -4.71 -33.71
C PRO A 161 11.89 -4.42 -32.21
N MET A 162 12.28 -3.20 -31.85
CA MET A 162 12.73 -2.87 -30.49
C MET A 162 11.57 -2.76 -29.50
N LYS A 163 11.77 -3.28 -28.30
CA LYS A 163 10.88 -3.05 -27.15
C LYS A 163 11.14 -1.66 -26.56
N LYS A 164 10.16 -1.14 -25.81
CA LYS A 164 10.24 0.17 -25.19
C LYS A 164 11.55 0.40 -24.43
N GLN A 165 11.96 -0.57 -23.63
CA GLN A 165 13.18 -0.48 -22.80
C GLN A 165 14.47 -0.49 -23.63
N ASP A 166 14.50 -1.30 -24.70
CA ASP A 166 15.65 -1.33 -25.62
C ASP A 166 15.77 -0.01 -26.37
N LEU A 167 14.64 0.58 -26.77
CA LEU A 167 14.58 1.88 -27.44
C LEU A 167 15.09 3.01 -26.53
N ILE A 168 14.64 3.03 -25.26
CA ILE A 168 15.14 3.98 -24.25
C ILE A 168 16.65 3.83 -24.08
N PHE A 169 17.16 2.59 -24.00
CA PHE A 169 18.60 2.35 -23.85
C PHE A 169 19.40 2.91 -25.03
N VAL A 170 18.92 2.70 -26.27
CA VAL A 170 19.58 3.21 -27.48
C VAL A 170 19.60 4.75 -27.51
N ILE A 171 18.46 5.38 -27.18
CA ILE A 171 18.37 6.86 -27.09
C ILE A 171 19.37 7.40 -26.06
N LEU A 172 19.41 6.81 -24.85
CA LEU A 172 20.32 7.24 -23.79
C LEU A 172 21.79 7.08 -24.19
N LYS A 173 22.13 5.97 -24.86
CA LYS A 173 23.47 5.72 -25.35
C LYS A 173 23.89 6.78 -26.38
N ALA A 174 23.06 7.03 -27.38
CA ALA A 174 23.28 8.06 -28.39
C ALA A 174 23.45 9.45 -27.75
N HIS A 175 22.56 9.80 -26.79
CA HIS A 175 22.66 11.07 -26.07
C HIS A 175 24.01 11.25 -25.36
N THR A 176 24.54 10.21 -24.75
CA THR A 176 25.86 10.25 -24.07
C THR A 176 26.99 10.33 -25.05
N GLU A 177 26.94 9.65 -26.20
CA GLU A 177 27.93 9.69 -27.25
C GLU A 177 28.07 11.10 -27.85
N HIS A 178 26.99 11.88 -27.83
CA HIS A 178 26.99 13.31 -28.20
C HIS A 178 27.33 14.27 -27.06
N GLY A 179 27.85 13.78 -25.93
CA GLY A 179 28.28 14.60 -24.80
C GLY A 179 27.14 15.09 -23.90
N GLY A 180 25.92 14.58 -24.05
CA GLY A 180 24.80 14.87 -23.18
C GLY A 180 24.92 14.21 -21.81
N ILE A 181 24.26 14.81 -20.80
CA ILE A 181 24.24 14.32 -19.43
C ILE A 181 22.91 13.60 -19.19
N ILE A 182 23.00 12.42 -18.59
CA ILE A 182 21.82 11.62 -18.22
C ILE A 182 21.60 11.71 -16.71
N TYR A 183 20.37 12.04 -16.34
CA TYR A 183 19.89 11.98 -14.97
C TYR A 183 18.91 10.84 -14.77
N ALA A 184 18.91 10.27 -13.56
CA ALA A 184 17.96 9.23 -13.19
C ALA A 184 17.50 9.42 -11.76
N SER A 185 16.23 9.07 -11.52
CA SER A 185 15.64 8.95 -10.19
C SER A 185 15.07 7.56 -10.01
N GLY A 186 15.18 7.02 -8.80
CA GLY A 186 14.59 5.72 -8.47
C GLY A 186 14.69 5.40 -6.98
N SER A 187 13.97 4.39 -6.56
CA SER A 187 14.04 3.90 -5.19
C SER A 187 15.11 2.83 -5.07
N LEU A 188 16.03 3.01 -4.13
CA LEU A 188 17.18 2.12 -3.93
C LEU A 188 16.75 0.77 -3.33
N GLU A 189 17.10 -0.31 -3.99
CA GLU A 189 17.12 -1.66 -3.44
C GLU A 189 18.57 -2.11 -3.25
N ILE A 190 18.98 -2.38 -2.01
CA ILE A 190 20.31 -2.90 -1.69
C ILE A 190 20.25 -4.42 -1.66
N LEU A 191 21.12 -5.06 -2.44
CA LEU A 191 21.23 -6.51 -2.49
C LEU A 191 22.19 -7.05 -1.40
N PRO A 192 22.09 -8.34 -1.05
CA PRO A 192 22.92 -8.94 -0.01
C PRO A 192 24.44 -8.77 -0.21
N ASP A 193 24.90 -8.65 -1.47
CA ASP A 193 26.28 -8.41 -1.83
C ASP A 193 26.77 -6.98 -1.55
N GLY A 194 25.87 -6.09 -1.08
CA GLY A 194 26.19 -4.73 -0.66
C GLY A 194 26.19 -3.68 -1.76
N TYR A 195 25.92 -4.03 -3.02
CA TYR A 195 25.60 -3.07 -4.09
C TYR A 195 24.09 -2.92 -4.21
N GLY A 196 23.63 -1.92 -4.96
CA GLY A 196 22.21 -1.67 -5.12
C GLY A 196 21.81 -1.28 -6.53
N PHE A 197 20.49 -1.24 -6.73
CA PHE A 197 19.87 -0.71 -7.95
C PHE A 197 18.80 0.31 -7.60
N LEU A 198 18.72 1.37 -8.39
CA LEU A 198 17.57 2.26 -8.39
C LEU A 198 16.47 1.62 -9.23
N ARG A 199 15.38 1.30 -8.56
CA ARG A 199 14.17 0.70 -9.16
C ARG A 199 13.19 1.79 -9.55
N SER A 200 12.58 1.63 -10.72
CA SER A 200 11.58 2.56 -11.21
C SER A 200 10.20 2.31 -10.59
N PRO A 201 9.52 3.34 -10.08
CA PRO A 201 8.14 3.22 -9.62
C PRO A 201 7.16 2.87 -10.75
N GLN A 202 7.45 3.26 -12.00
CA GLN A 202 6.64 2.94 -13.18
C GLN A 202 6.55 1.43 -13.46
N ASN A 203 7.56 0.67 -13.01
CA ASN A 203 7.58 -0.80 -13.08
C ASN A 203 7.24 -1.45 -11.74
N SER A 204 6.58 -0.74 -10.83
CA SER A 204 6.28 -1.22 -9.47
C SER A 204 7.50 -1.86 -8.81
N TYR A 205 8.68 -1.25 -8.98
CA TYR A 205 9.98 -1.71 -8.47
C TYR A 205 10.44 -3.10 -8.96
N LEU A 206 9.89 -3.59 -10.07
CA LEU A 206 10.38 -4.82 -10.71
C LEU A 206 11.79 -4.62 -11.24
N PRO A 207 12.68 -5.64 -11.08
CA PRO A 207 13.97 -5.64 -11.76
C PRO A 207 13.81 -5.48 -13.27
N GLY A 208 14.47 -4.50 -13.84
CA GLY A 208 14.40 -4.17 -15.25
C GLY A 208 15.77 -3.87 -15.86
N PRO A 209 15.88 -3.82 -17.19
CA PRO A 209 17.10 -3.41 -17.88
C PRO A 209 17.40 -1.92 -17.75
N ASP A 210 16.44 -1.14 -17.32
CA ASP A 210 16.49 0.31 -17.04
C ASP A 210 16.95 0.64 -15.62
N ASP A 211 17.24 -0.38 -14.80
CA ASP A 211 17.75 -0.19 -13.45
C ASP A 211 19.15 0.48 -13.46
N ILE A 212 19.38 1.36 -12.49
CA ILE A 212 20.64 2.07 -12.35
C ILE A 212 21.45 1.44 -11.22
N TYR A 213 22.65 1.00 -11.56
CA TYR A 213 23.58 0.42 -10.58
C TYR A 213 24.16 1.50 -9.66
N ILE A 214 24.19 1.19 -8.35
CA ILE A 214 24.87 1.98 -7.33
C ILE A 214 25.95 1.12 -6.66
N SER A 215 27.16 1.70 -6.55
CA SER A 215 28.31 1.02 -5.96
C SER A 215 28.21 0.92 -4.42
N PRO A 216 28.81 -0.12 -3.80
CA PRO A 216 28.87 -0.23 -2.35
C PRO A 216 29.58 0.93 -1.66
N SER A 217 30.51 1.57 -2.36
CA SER A 217 31.22 2.75 -1.84
C SER A 217 30.33 3.97 -1.70
N GLN A 218 29.46 4.23 -2.69
CA GLN A 218 28.48 5.31 -2.62
C GLN A 218 27.41 5.05 -1.55
N ILE A 219 26.93 3.80 -1.44
CA ILE A 219 25.97 3.40 -0.40
C ILE A 219 26.54 3.69 0.99
N ARG A 220 27.79 3.29 1.25
CA ARG A 220 28.44 3.55 2.54
C ARG A 220 28.74 5.02 2.78
N LEU A 221 29.21 5.73 1.76
CA LEU A 221 29.59 7.16 1.86
C LEU A 221 28.40 8.02 2.30
N PHE A 222 27.23 7.80 1.71
CA PHE A 222 26.03 8.59 1.96
C PHE A 222 25.07 7.93 2.98
N ASN A 223 25.46 6.81 3.60
CA ASN A 223 24.62 6.05 4.53
C ASN A 223 23.23 5.71 3.95
N LEU A 224 23.24 5.31 2.66
CA LEU A 224 22.00 4.97 1.96
C LEU A 224 21.42 3.66 2.47
N LYS A 225 20.09 3.57 2.44
CA LYS A 225 19.32 2.39 2.85
C LYS A 225 18.31 2.01 1.77
N THR A 226 17.88 0.77 1.78
CA THR A 226 16.76 0.34 0.93
C THR A 226 15.55 1.24 1.18
N GLY A 227 14.91 1.67 0.08
CA GLY A 227 13.79 2.60 0.10
C GLY A 227 14.18 4.06 -0.13
N ASP A 228 15.47 4.44 -0.04
CA ASP A 228 15.87 5.81 -0.37
C ASP A 228 15.58 6.14 -1.83
N THR A 229 14.90 7.26 -2.07
CA THR A 229 14.72 7.83 -3.41
C THR A 229 15.95 8.63 -3.75
N VAL A 230 16.74 8.15 -4.70
CA VAL A 230 18.01 8.79 -5.10
C VAL A 230 17.85 9.41 -6.48
N TYR A 231 18.26 10.65 -6.61
CA TYR A 231 18.36 11.38 -7.88
C TYR A 231 19.82 11.75 -8.15
N GLY A 232 20.27 11.57 -9.36
CA GLY A 232 21.62 11.93 -9.71
C GLY A 232 22.03 11.66 -11.14
N GLN A 233 23.24 12.07 -11.45
CA GLN A 233 23.87 11.90 -12.75
C GLN A 233 24.30 10.44 -12.95
N THR A 234 24.03 9.90 -14.12
CA THR A 234 24.42 8.54 -14.51
C THR A 234 25.40 8.55 -15.66
N ARG A 235 26.11 7.44 -15.84
CA ARG A 235 26.97 7.18 -17.00
C ARG A 235 26.50 5.96 -17.77
N SER A 236 26.79 5.93 -19.05
CA SER A 236 26.57 4.77 -19.90
C SER A 236 27.35 3.54 -19.41
N PRO A 237 26.83 2.33 -19.68
CA PRO A 237 27.54 1.10 -19.41
C PRO A 237 28.87 1.02 -20.17
N LYS A 238 29.93 0.58 -19.52
CA LYS A 238 31.21 0.23 -20.15
C LYS A 238 31.12 -1.15 -20.83
N GLU A 239 32.14 -1.51 -21.61
CA GLU A 239 32.26 -2.84 -22.17
C GLU A 239 32.15 -3.91 -21.07
N GLY A 240 31.19 -4.84 -21.23
CA GLY A 240 30.88 -5.90 -20.27
C GLY A 240 29.89 -5.51 -19.15
N GLU A 241 29.54 -4.24 -18.97
CA GLU A 241 28.49 -3.81 -18.04
C GLU A 241 27.11 -3.88 -18.74
N LYS A 242 26.06 -4.22 -17.99
CA LYS A 242 24.68 -4.32 -18.52
C LYS A 242 23.81 -3.13 -18.16
N PHE A 243 24.16 -2.39 -17.11
CA PHE A 243 23.33 -1.35 -16.53
C PHE A 243 24.03 0.01 -16.57
N PHE A 244 23.25 1.07 -16.66
CA PHE A 244 23.74 2.41 -16.36
C PHE A 244 24.22 2.44 -14.91
N ALA A 245 25.23 3.24 -14.63
CA ALA A 245 25.78 3.36 -13.29
C ALA A 245 25.66 4.79 -12.78
N LEU A 246 25.26 4.96 -11.53
CA LEU A 246 25.20 6.25 -10.88
C LEU A 246 26.62 6.80 -10.72
N LEU A 247 26.85 8.01 -11.28
CA LEU A 247 28.12 8.70 -11.22
C LEU A 247 28.19 9.62 -10.01
N ARG A 248 27.18 10.48 -9.84
CA ARG A 248 27.09 11.48 -8.79
C ARG A 248 25.67 11.55 -8.24
N ILE A 249 25.53 11.56 -6.92
CA ILE A 249 24.26 11.75 -6.22
C ILE A 249 24.05 13.25 -6.03
N GLU A 250 22.90 13.75 -6.45
CA GLU A 250 22.50 15.14 -6.28
C GLU A 250 21.52 15.34 -5.16
N SER A 251 20.54 14.44 -5.03
CA SER A 251 19.62 14.46 -3.91
C SER A 251 19.26 13.06 -3.41
N VAL A 252 18.87 12.96 -2.14
CA VAL A 252 18.33 11.76 -1.49
C VAL A 252 17.05 12.17 -0.79
N ASN A 253 15.93 11.53 -1.14
CA ASN A 253 14.59 11.81 -0.61
C ASN A 253 14.22 13.31 -0.75
N PHE A 254 14.61 13.93 -1.87
CA PHE A 254 14.40 15.34 -2.23
C PHE A 254 15.20 16.35 -1.40
N ASP A 255 16.14 15.90 -0.56
CA ASP A 255 17.04 16.73 0.23
C ASP A 255 18.49 16.54 -0.23
N GLU A 256 19.40 17.39 0.27
CA GLU A 256 20.84 17.22 0.02
C GLU A 256 21.35 15.88 0.58
N PRO A 257 22.31 15.21 -0.09
CA PRO A 257 22.83 13.91 0.36
C PRO A 257 23.43 13.90 1.78
N ARG A 258 23.82 15.07 2.30
CA ARG A 258 24.34 15.24 3.66
C ARG A 258 23.26 14.96 4.73
N VAL A 259 22.00 15.29 4.44
CA VAL A 259 20.87 15.03 5.36
C VAL A 259 20.70 13.54 5.60
N ALA A 260 20.84 12.72 4.55
CA ALA A 260 20.77 11.28 4.65
C ALA A 260 21.83 10.66 5.58
N GLN A 261 23.02 11.28 5.67
CA GLN A 261 24.10 10.81 6.54
C GLN A 261 23.77 10.99 8.04
N THR A 262 23.04 12.04 8.39
CA THR A 262 22.79 12.47 9.78
C THR A 262 21.38 12.16 10.28
N ARG A 263 20.53 11.59 9.43
CA ARG A 263 19.13 11.27 9.75
C ARG A 263 19.00 10.27 10.91
N VAL A 264 17.98 10.46 11.72
CA VAL A 264 17.61 9.50 12.78
C VAL A 264 16.84 8.34 12.12
N PRO A 265 17.21 7.08 12.38
CA PRO A 265 16.46 5.93 11.86
C PRO A 265 15.00 5.92 12.32
N PHE A 266 14.08 5.52 11.45
CA PHE A 266 12.63 5.50 11.69
C PHE A 266 12.23 4.78 12.99
N GLU A 267 12.93 3.70 13.31
CA GLU A 267 12.68 2.91 14.53
C GLU A 267 13.01 3.66 15.83
N ASN A 268 13.85 4.70 15.75
CA ASN A 268 14.29 5.52 16.89
C ASN A 268 13.50 6.82 17.04
N LEU A 269 12.60 7.13 16.10
CA LEU A 269 11.75 8.31 16.15
C LEU A 269 10.67 8.16 17.22
N THR A 270 10.34 9.26 17.91
CA THR A 270 9.34 9.29 18.99
C THR A 270 7.91 9.28 18.42
N PRO A 271 7.10 8.23 18.64
CA PRO A 271 5.74 8.16 18.08
C PRO A 271 4.77 9.01 18.89
N LEU A 272 3.95 9.79 18.18
CA LEU A 272 2.84 10.58 18.72
C LEU A 272 1.48 10.08 18.20
N TYR A 273 0.40 10.49 18.87
CA TYR A 273 -0.94 10.38 18.32
C TYR A 273 -1.13 11.38 17.18
N PRO A 274 -1.99 11.06 16.20
CA PRO A 274 -2.40 12.03 15.19
C PRO A 274 -3.03 13.26 15.86
N ASN A 275 -2.50 14.44 15.58
CA ASN A 275 -2.94 15.73 16.11
C ASN A 275 -3.15 16.80 15.03
N GLU A 276 -2.82 16.47 13.78
CA GLU A 276 -3.06 17.31 12.61
C GLU A 276 -3.99 16.59 11.65
N LYS A 277 -5.15 17.21 11.37
CA LYS A 277 -6.20 16.62 10.53
C LYS A 277 -5.85 16.76 9.05
N LEU A 278 -5.94 15.66 8.31
CA LEU A 278 -5.97 15.67 6.85
C LEU A 278 -7.38 16.07 6.40
N LYS A 279 -7.54 17.29 5.90
CA LYS A 279 -8.84 17.77 5.43
C LYS A 279 -9.24 17.04 4.16
N LEU A 280 -10.45 16.47 4.16
CA LEU A 280 -10.99 15.73 3.03
C LEU A 280 -12.18 16.45 2.35
N GLU A 281 -12.69 17.50 2.94
CA GLU A 281 -13.72 18.32 2.32
C GLU A 281 -13.13 19.07 1.13
N THR A 282 -13.70 18.86 -0.07
CA THR A 282 -13.29 19.52 -1.32
C THR A 282 -14.45 20.34 -1.89
N VAL A 283 -15.25 19.76 -2.77
CA VAL A 283 -16.42 20.40 -3.37
C VAL A 283 -17.71 20.02 -2.63
N SER A 284 -18.68 20.91 -2.63
CA SER A 284 -19.97 20.71 -1.92
C SER A 284 -20.76 19.47 -2.37
N THR A 285 -20.55 19.03 -3.61
CA THR A 285 -21.22 17.87 -4.20
C THR A 285 -20.60 16.54 -3.76
N GLU A 286 -19.35 16.55 -3.26
CA GLU A 286 -18.66 15.33 -2.81
C GLU A 286 -18.97 15.03 -1.34
N VAL A 287 -20.10 14.35 -1.14
CA VAL A 287 -20.62 14.05 0.20
C VAL A 287 -19.80 12.95 0.89
N SER A 288 -19.13 12.06 0.13
CA SER A 288 -18.40 10.92 0.71
C SER A 288 -17.27 11.37 1.60
N THR A 289 -16.40 12.24 1.11
CA THR A 289 -15.27 12.79 1.85
C THR A 289 -15.70 13.70 2.99
N ARG A 290 -16.82 14.43 2.83
CA ARG A 290 -17.42 15.24 3.89
C ARG A 290 -17.93 14.39 5.05
N ILE A 291 -18.55 13.24 4.78
CA ILE A 291 -18.99 12.30 5.82
C ILE A 291 -17.78 11.73 6.57
N VAL A 292 -16.74 11.31 5.85
CA VAL A 292 -15.51 10.79 6.49
C VAL A 292 -14.89 11.87 7.39
N ASP A 293 -14.81 13.09 6.93
CA ASP A 293 -14.21 14.23 7.64
C ASP A 293 -14.89 14.55 8.98
N LEU A 294 -16.21 14.28 9.08
CA LEU A 294 -16.99 14.48 10.30
C LEU A 294 -17.04 13.25 11.20
N PHE A 295 -17.30 12.07 10.63
CA PHE A 295 -17.58 10.87 11.43
C PHE A 295 -16.38 9.98 11.70
N ALA A 296 -15.37 10.04 10.86
CA ALA A 296 -14.12 9.31 11.02
C ALA A 296 -12.93 10.18 10.56
N PRO A 297 -12.66 11.32 11.24
CA PRO A 297 -11.60 12.22 10.83
C PRO A 297 -10.26 11.49 10.77
N ILE A 298 -9.47 11.81 9.73
CA ILE A 298 -8.17 11.20 9.47
C ILE A 298 -7.10 12.23 9.83
N GLY A 299 -6.15 11.83 10.66
CA GLY A 299 -5.01 12.66 11.01
C GLY A 299 -3.69 12.13 10.43
N LYS A 300 -2.68 12.99 10.32
CA LYS A 300 -1.32 12.62 9.97
C LYS A 300 -0.78 11.61 10.99
N GLY A 301 -0.36 10.43 10.51
CA GLY A 301 0.03 9.30 11.39
C GLY A 301 -1.09 8.31 11.73
N GLN A 302 -2.26 8.42 11.10
CA GLN A 302 -3.42 7.56 11.36
C GLN A 302 -3.21 6.13 10.86
N ARG A 303 -3.75 5.15 11.59
CA ARG A 303 -3.91 3.75 11.18
C ARG A 303 -5.39 3.48 10.94
N LEU A 304 -5.84 3.69 9.71
CA LEU A 304 -7.24 3.57 9.34
C LEU A 304 -7.53 2.25 8.62
N LEU A 305 -8.59 1.56 9.04
CA LEU A 305 -9.17 0.44 8.32
C LEU A 305 -10.47 0.86 7.64
N ILE A 306 -10.57 0.65 6.33
CA ILE A 306 -11.83 0.70 5.59
C ILE A 306 -12.34 -0.75 5.51
N VAL A 307 -13.29 -1.07 6.34
CA VAL A 307 -13.90 -2.40 6.42
C VAL A 307 -14.96 -2.51 5.34
N ALA A 308 -14.78 -3.39 4.38
CA ALA A 308 -15.61 -3.41 3.19
C ALA A 308 -16.08 -4.83 2.83
N PRO A 309 -17.41 -5.06 2.79
CA PRO A 309 -17.96 -6.23 2.12
C PRO A 309 -17.84 -6.06 0.58
N PRO A 310 -17.94 -7.15 -0.19
CA PRO A 310 -17.90 -7.08 -1.65
C PRO A 310 -18.98 -6.14 -2.21
N LYS A 311 -18.60 -5.32 -3.22
CA LYS A 311 -19.48 -4.39 -3.95
C LYS A 311 -20.05 -3.23 -3.12
N ALA A 312 -19.44 -2.87 -1.99
CA ALA A 312 -19.86 -1.74 -1.16
C ALA A 312 -19.29 -0.36 -1.60
N GLY A 313 -18.54 -0.29 -2.71
CA GLY A 313 -17.98 0.97 -3.21
C GLY A 313 -16.61 1.33 -2.62
N LYS A 314 -15.87 0.35 -2.12
CA LYS A 314 -14.52 0.47 -1.56
C LYS A 314 -13.57 1.29 -2.42
N THR A 315 -13.38 0.89 -3.68
CA THR A 315 -12.42 1.49 -4.63
C THR A 315 -12.75 2.96 -4.89
N ILE A 316 -14.03 3.27 -5.11
CA ILE A 316 -14.51 4.65 -5.33
C ILE A 316 -14.25 5.53 -4.11
N LEU A 317 -14.49 5.01 -2.90
CA LEU A 317 -14.21 5.77 -1.68
C LEU A 317 -12.71 6.06 -1.54
N MET A 318 -11.85 5.09 -1.83
CA MET A 318 -10.40 5.28 -1.81
C MET A 318 -9.93 6.31 -2.82
N GLN A 319 -10.43 6.28 -4.05
CA GLN A 319 -10.12 7.27 -5.09
C GLN A 319 -10.49 8.69 -4.63
N LYS A 320 -11.68 8.84 -4.03
CA LYS A 320 -12.14 10.12 -3.51
C LYS A 320 -11.30 10.63 -2.35
N VAL A 321 -10.91 9.75 -1.43
CA VAL A 321 -10.02 10.09 -0.31
C VAL A 321 -8.63 10.48 -0.84
N ALA A 322 -8.08 9.73 -1.80
CA ALA A 322 -6.80 10.04 -2.43
C ALA A 322 -6.81 11.44 -3.07
N ASN A 323 -7.81 11.71 -3.90
CA ASN A 323 -7.96 13.00 -4.59
C ASN A 323 -8.18 14.16 -3.61
N ALA A 324 -8.92 13.93 -2.53
CA ALA A 324 -9.13 14.94 -1.48
C ALA A 324 -7.83 15.27 -0.73
N ILE A 325 -7.02 14.24 -0.41
CA ILE A 325 -5.70 14.44 0.22
C ILE A 325 -4.80 15.25 -0.70
N THR A 326 -4.68 14.86 -1.97
CA THR A 326 -3.82 15.55 -2.95
C THR A 326 -4.26 17.00 -3.18
N ALA A 327 -5.57 17.26 -3.21
CA ALA A 327 -6.10 18.60 -3.44
C ALA A 327 -5.89 19.55 -2.24
N ASN A 328 -6.05 19.04 -1.02
CA ASN A 328 -6.03 19.86 0.20
C ASN A 328 -4.67 19.86 0.91
N ASN A 329 -3.84 18.84 0.68
CA ASN A 329 -2.55 18.63 1.36
C ASN A 329 -1.44 18.32 0.31
N PRO A 330 -1.05 19.30 -0.52
CA PRO A 330 -0.07 19.08 -1.60
C PRO A 330 1.35 18.74 -1.08
N GLU A 331 1.63 19.01 0.20
CA GLU A 331 2.88 18.64 0.86
C GLU A 331 3.00 17.14 1.13
N VAL A 332 1.88 16.42 1.14
CA VAL A 332 1.83 15.00 1.48
C VAL A 332 2.29 14.13 0.30
N TYR A 333 3.21 13.23 0.56
CA TYR A 333 3.61 12.23 -0.42
C TYR A 333 2.63 11.05 -0.43
N LEU A 334 1.83 10.94 -1.47
CA LEU A 334 0.80 9.91 -1.61
C LEU A 334 1.31 8.70 -2.38
N ILE A 335 1.22 7.53 -1.76
CA ILE A 335 1.51 6.22 -2.37
C ILE A 335 0.23 5.37 -2.33
N VAL A 336 -0.17 4.85 -3.48
CA VAL A 336 -1.26 3.87 -3.59
C VAL A 336 -0.63 2.51 -3.87
N LEU A 337 -0.90 1.54 -2.99
CA LEU A 337 -0.37 0.18 -3.09
C LEU A 337 -1.53 -0.80 -3.33
N LEU A 338 -1.55 -1.39 -4.52
CA LEU A 338 -2.57 -2.34 -4.96
C LEU A 338 -1.98 -3.76 -4.96
N ILE A 339 -2.51 -4.63 -4.10
CA ILE A 339 -2.03 -6.01 -3.95
C ILE A 339 -3.09 -7.00 -4.36
N ASP A 340 -2.76 -7.86 -5.32
CA ASP A 340 -3.65 -8.92 -5.84
C ASP A 340 -4.97 -8.33 -6.42
N GLU A 341 -4.89 -7.09 -6.96
CA GLU A 341 -6.00 -6.43 -7.65
C GLU A 341 -5.95 -6.67 -9.17
N ARG A 342 -7.03 -6.35 -9.86
CA ARG A 342 -7.15 -6.57 -11.31
C ARG A 342 -6.40 -5.50 -12.10
N PRO A 343 -5.76 -5.85 -13.24
CA PRO A 343 -5.05 -4.89 -14.08
C PRO A 343 -5.90 -3.70 -14.53
N GLU A 344 -7.20 -3.93 -14.82
CA GLU A 344 -8.12 -2.85 -15.17
C GLU A 344 -8.37 -1.86 -14.03
N GLU A 345 -8.46 -2.35 -12.76
CA GLU A 345 -8.61 -1.52 -11.57
C GLU A 345 -7.32 -0.72 -11.28
N VAL A 346 -6.16 -1.32 -11.56
CA VAL A 346 -4.85 -0.62 -11.48
C VAL A 346 -4.80 0.54 -12.46
N THR A 347 -5.13 0.30 -13.73
CA THR A 347 -5.13 1.34 -14.77
C THR A 347 -6.12 2.46 -14.46
N GLU A 348 -7.28 2.14 -13.88
CA GLU A 348 -8.26 3.13 -13.44
C GLU A 348 -7.69 4.01 -12.33
N MET A 349 -7.02 3.42 -11.34
CA MET A 349 -6.37 4.15 -10.25
C MET A 349 -5.25 5.06 -10.75
N GLU A 350 -4.37 4.56 -11.64
CA GLU A 350 -3.30 5.35 -12.25
C GLU A 350 -3.81 6.59 -12.99
N ARG A 351 -4.96 6.48 -13.64
CA ARG A 351 -5.58 7.59 -14.38
C ARG A 351 -6.37 8.55 -13.48
N ALA A 352 -6.90 8.05 -12.36
CA ALA A 352 -7.79 8.81 -11.49
C ALA A 352 -7.06 9.59 -10.39
N ILE A 353 -5.82 9.21 -10.03
CA ILE A 353 -5.11 9.72 -8.85
C ILE A 353 -3.80 10.41 -9.26
N GLN A 354 -3.53 11.56 -8.67
CA GLN A 354 -2.24 12.23 -8.74
C GLN A 354 -1.38 11.76 -7.56
N GLY A 355 -0.59 10.72 -7.76
CA GLY A 355 0.27 10.13 -6.75
C GLY A 355 1.09 8.99 -7.34
N GLU A 356 1.88 8.33 -6.51
CA GLU A 356 2.64 7.16 -6.92
C GLU A 356 1.76 5.91 -6.78
N VAL A 357 1.39 5.29 -7.89
CA VAL A 357 0.59 4.04 -7.90
C VAL A 357 1.52 2.87 -8.14
N ILE A 358 1.58 1.97 -7.17
CA ILE A 358 2.40 0.76 -7.18
C ILE A 358 1.47 -0.43 -7.10
N SER A 359 1.65 -1.40 -7.97
CA SER A 359 0.76 -2.55 -8.06
C SER A 359 1.51 -3.87 -8.13
N SER A 360 0.85 -4.91 -7.67
CA SER A 360 1.17 -6.30 -7.95
C SER A 360 -0.15 -7.02 -8.16
N THR A 361 -0.43 -7.35 -9.43
CA THR A 361 -1.73 -7.85 -9.89
C THR A 361 -1.92 -9.34 -9.57
N PHE A 362 -3.16 -9.83 -9.67
CA PHE A 362 -3.53 -11.20 -9.25
C PHE A 362 -2.82 -12.32 -10.05
N ASP A 363 -2.28 -12.02 -11.22
CA ASP A 363 -1.51 -12.94 -12.05
C ASP A 363 -0.05 -13.11 -11.61
N GLU A 364 0.42 -12.28 -10.65
CA GLU A 364 1.75 -12.40 -10.09
C GLU A 364 1.80 -13.35 -8.88
N GLN A 365 3.00 -13.80 -8.54
CA GLN A 365 3.21 -14.70 -7.41
C GLN A 365 3.13 -13.96 -6.06
N ALA A 366 2.70 -14.66 -5.01
CA ALA A 366 2.62 -14.12 -3.65
C ALA A 366 3.94 -13.51 -3.13
N THR A 367 5.08 -14.07 -3.54
CA THR A 367 6.41 -13.52 -3.23
C THR A 367 6.61 -12.11 -3.78
N ARG A 368 6.01 -11.83 -4.94
CA ARG A 368 6.06 -10.51 -5.56
C ARG A 368 5.23 -9.50 -4.77
N HIS A 369 4.01 -9.88 -4.36
CA HIS A 369 3.16 -9.03 -3.51
C HIS A 369 3.88 -8.60 -2.23
N VAL A 370 4.60 -9.54 -1.59
CA VAL A 370 5.38 -9.27 -0.39
C VAL A 370 6.54 -8.32 -0.68
N GLN A 371 7.31 -8.57 -1.75
CA GLN A 371 8.48 -7.76 -2.11
C GLN A 371 8.09 -6.30 -2.38
N VAL A 372 7.02 -6.09 -3.14
CA VAL A 372 6.52 -4.74 -3.45
C VAL A 372 6.08 -4.01 -2.18
N ALA A 373 5.32 -4.69 -1.32
CA ALA A 373 4.85 -4.11 -0.07
C ALA A 373 6.02 -3.74 0.86
N GLU A 374 7.02 -4.60 0.98
CA GLU A 374 8.23 -4.31 1.77
C GLU A 374 8.99 -3.10 1.20
N MET A 375 9.11 -2.99 -0.12
CA MET A 375 9.79 -1.86 -0.77
C MET A 375 9.05 -0.54 -0.53
N VAL A 376 7.73 -0.53 -0.69
CA VAL A 376 6.87 0.65 -0.42
C VAL A 376 7.00 1.08 1.04
N LEU A 377 6.97 0.14 1.98
CA LEU A 377 7.10 0.46 3.40
C LEU A 377 8.48 1.08 3.71
N GLU A 378 9.55 0.49 3.19
CA GLU A 378 10.90 1.03 3.43
C GLU A 378 11.06 2.42 2.79
N LYS A 379 10.50 2.64 1.58
CA LYS A 379 10.46 3.98 0.97
C LYS A 379 9.73 5.00 1.85
N ALA A 380 8.54 4.65 2.31
CA ALA A 380 7.76 5.52 3.19
C ALA A 380 8.52 5.88 4.47
N LYS A 381 9.18 4.91 5.11
CA LYS A 381 10.01 5.17 6.29
C LYS A 381 11.17 6.12 5.98
N ARG A 382 11.84 5.95 4.82
CA ARG A 382 12.95 6.85 4.42
C ARG A 382 12.48 8.28 4.23
N LEU A 383 11.30 8.47 3.63
CA LEU A 383 10.70 9.80 3.47
C LEU A 383 10.37 10.45 4.83
N VAL A 384 9.83 9.67 5.78
CA VAL A 384 9.56 10.16 7.15
C VAL A 384 10.84 10.52 7.91
N GLU A 385 11.94 9.75 7.74
CA GLU A 385 13.26 10.11 8.28
C GLU A 385 13.75 11.48 7.78
N HIS A 386 13.25 11.92 6.62
CA HIS A 386 13.47 13.24 6.02
C HIS A 386 12.35 14.25 6.34
N LYS A 387 11.54 13.98 7.39
CA LYS A 387 10.47 14.85 7.89
C LYS A 387 9.33 15.10 6.88
N ARG A 388 9.12 14.17 5.94
CA ARG A 388 8.01 14.24 5.00
C ARG A 388 6.78 13.57 5.59
N ASP A 389 5.61 14.11 5.26
CA ASP A 389 4.33 13.47 5.54
C ASP A 389 4.00 12.51 4.42
N VAL A 390 3.80 11.24 4.76
CA VAL A 390 3.53 10.17 3.79
C VAL A 390 2.19 9.52 4.08
N VAL A 391 1.38 9.33 3.06
CA VAL A 391 0.14 8.57 3.11
C VAL A 391 0.25 7.35 2.20
N ILE A 392 0.03 6.17 2.76
CA ILE A 392 -0.11 4.92 2.00
C ILE A 392 -1.58 4.52 1.98
N LEU A 393 -2.15 4.41 0.78
CA LEU A 393 -3.45 3.79 0.55
C LEU A 393 -3.21 2.33 0.13
N LEU A 394 -3.56 1.36 0.96
CA LEU A 394 -3.35 -0.06 0.69
C LEU A 394 -4.66 -0.77 0.35
N ASP A 395 -4.77 -1.30 -0.83
CA ASP A 395 -5.85 -2.18 -1.25
C ASP A 395 -5.30 -3.55 -1.65
N SER A 396 -5.38 -4.58 -0.80
CA SER A 396 -5.95 -4.65 0.54
C SER A 396 -4.99 -5.34 1.53
N ILE A 397 -5.15 -5.02 2.82
CA ILE A 397 -4.38 -5.69 3.89
C ILE A 397 -4.73 -7.16 3.99
N THR A 398 -5.98 -7.54 3.68
CA THR A 398 -6.43 -8.94 3.68
C THR A 398 -5.67 -9.77 2.66
N ARG A 399 -5.52 -9.25 1.43
CA ARG A 399 -4.78 -9.93 0.37
C ARG A 399 -3.27 -9.95 0.64
N LEU A 400 -2.73 -8.87 1.19
CA LEU A 400 -1.33 -8.82 1.62
C LEU A 400 -1.07 -9.87 2.71
N ALA A 401 -1.94 -10.01 3.71
CA ALA A 401 -1.83 -11.03 4.74
C ALA A 401 -1.92 -12.45 4.18
N ARG A 402 -2.77 -12.69 3.18
CA ARG A 402 -2.84 -13.97 2.46
C ARG A 402 -1.52 -14.28 1.73
N ALA A 403 -0.91 -13.28 1.06
CA ALA A 403 0.37 -13.43 0.39
C ALA A 403 1.49 -13.79 1.38
N TYR A 404 1.53 -13.14 2.54
CA TYR A 404 2.47 -13.51 3.60
C TYR A 404 2.22 -14.93 4.12
N ASN A 405 0.95 -15.35 4.28
CA ASN A 405 0.63 -16.71 4.72
C ASN A 405 1.11 -17.79 3.75
N GLN A 406 1.18 -17.48 2.44
CA GLN A 406 1.71 -18.39 1.43
C GLN A 406 3.24 -18.42 1.38
N THR A 407 3.89 -17.32 1.76
CA THR A 407 5.35 -17.15 1.60
C THR A 407 6.15 -17.44 2.87
N VAL A 408 5.51 -17.39 4.04
CA VAL A 408 6.19 -17.63 5.32
C VAL A 408 6.53 -19.12 5.48
N GLN A 409 7.68 -19.40 6.08
CA GLN A 409 7.99 -20.78 6.48
C GLN A 409 6.98 -21.26 7.53
N THR A 410 6.41 -22.41 7.28
CA THR A 410 5.41 -23.03 8.17
C THR A 410 5.98 -23.20 9.58
N SER A 411 5.29 -22.59 10.56
CA SER A 411 5.63 -22.72 11.99
C SER A 411 5.21 -24.08 12.59
N GLY A 412 4.37 -24.83 11.87
CA GLY A 412 3.69 -26.03 12.37
C GLY A 412 2.50 -25.72 13.30
N LYS A 413 2.22 -24.44 13.59
CA LYS A 413 1.08 -23.99 14.39
C LYS A 413 0.15 -23.17 13.53
N VAL A 414 -1.01 -23.72 13.22
CA VAL A 414 -2.03 -23.07 12.39
C VAL A 414 -3.13 -22.55 13.29
N LEU A 415 -3.46 -21.27 13.16
CA LEU A 415 -4.61 -20.62 13.80
C LEU A 415 -5.91 -21.04 13.09
N SER A 416 -7.06 -20.67 13.66
CA SER A 416 -8.35 -20.82 12.98
C SER A 416 -8.32 -20.16 11.59
N GLY A 417 -9.04 -20.72 10.63
CA GLY A 417 -9.06 -20.21 9.26
C GLY A 417 -7.84 -20.55 8.40
N GLY A 418 -6.90 -21.38 8.89
CA GLY A 418 -5.74 -21.80 8.08
C GLY A 418 -4.58 -20.77 8.04
N VAL A 419 -4.54 -19.87 8.99
CA VAL A 419 -3.48 -18.85 9.10
C VAL A 419 -2.32 -19.41 9.93
N ASP A 420 -1.09 -19.40 9.40
CA ASP A 420 0.11 -19.74 10.17
C ASP A 420 0.36 -18.69 11.26
N SER A 421 0.79 -19.11 12.44
CA SER A 421 1.02 -18.21 13.58
C SER A 421 2.05 -17.09 13.30
N ASN A 422 2.96 -17.31 12.36
CA ASN A 422 3.98 -16.33 11.97
C ASN A 422 3.55 -15.43 10.80
N ALA A 423 2.49 -15.80 10.09
CA ALA A 423 2.08 -15.13 8.85
C ALA A 423 1.68 -13.67 9.05
N LEU A 424 1.04 -13.34 10.17
CA LEU A 424 0.52 -12.00 10.43
C LEU A 424 1.53 -11.04 11.06
N PHE A 425 2.71 -11.52 11.45
CA PHE A 425 3.71 -10.67 12.10
C PHE A 425 4.19 -9.51 11.19
N LYS A 426 4.58 -9.81 9.96
CA LYS A 426 5.05 -8.79 9.01
C LYS A 426 3.92 -7.85 8.55
N PRO A 427 2.71 -8.32 8.16
CA PRO A 427 1.59 -7.44 7.85
C PRO A 427 1.19 -6.51 9.01
N LYS A 428 1.19 -7.03 10.26
CA LYS A 428 0.95 -6.18 11.45
C LYS A 428 2.04 -5.13 11.64
N ARG A 429 3.30 -5.49 11.39
CA ARG A 429 4.42 -4.55 11.42
C ARG A 429 4.28 -3.49 10.33
N PHE A 430 3.82 -3.86 9.13
CA PHE A 430 3.49 -2.93 8.05
C PHE A 430 2.46 -1.90 8.51
N PHE A 431 1.28 -2.36 8.91
CA PHE A 431 0.19 -1.49 9.34
C PHE A 431 0.52 -0.72 10.63
N GLY A 432 1.22 -1.35 11.56
CA GLY A 432 1.68 -0.75 12.82
C GLY A 432 2.81 0.27 12.66
N ALA A 433 3.42 0.40 11.48
CA ALA A 433 4.42 1.42 11.20
C ALA A 433 3.81 2.83 11.16
N ALA A 434 2.51 2.96 10.85
CA ALA A 434 1.84 4.25 10.81
C ALA A 434 1.88 4.95 12.18
N ARG A 435 2.40 6.16 12.18
CA ARG A 435 2.58 7.03 13.36
C ARG A 435 2.83 8.48 12.95
N ASN A 436 2.44 9.40 13.80
CA ASN A 436 2.96 10.76 13.79
C ASN A 436 4.27 10.79 14.59
N VAL A 437 5.18 11.72 14.29
CA VAL A 437 6.54 11.75 14.83
C VAL A 437 6.84 13.12 15.42
N GLU A 438 7.42 13.14 16.61
CA GLU A 438 7.76 14.39 17.34
C GLU A 438 8.85 15.18 16.61
N GLU A 439 9.80 14.51 15.99
CA GLU A 439 10.91 15.11 15.25
C GLU A 439 10.48 15.72 13.90
N GLY A 440 9.24 15.53 13.51
CA GLY A 440 8.63 15.98 12.26
C GLY A 440 8.46 14.87 11.23
N GLY A 441 7.46 15.02 10.38
CA GLY A 441 7.01 14.02 9.43
C GLY A 441 6.03 13.01 10.03
N SER A 442 5.29 12.33 9.18
CA SER A 442 4.29 11.34 9.59
C SER A 442 4.15 10.23 8.57
N LEU A 443 3.76 9.05 9.05
CA LEU A 443 3.32 7.94 8.19
C LEU A 443 1.87 7.60 8.51
N THR A 444 0.99 7.87 7.57
CA THR A 444 -0.43 7.51 7.63
C THR A 444 -0.67 6.28 6.75
N ILE A 445 -1.38 5.28 7.26
CA ILE A 445 -1.76 4.10 6.47
C ILE A 445 -3.27 3.94 6.51
N ILE A 446 -3.88 4.04 5.34
CA ILE A 446 -5.30 3.80 5.11
C ILE A 446 -5.40 2.49 4.34
N SER A 447 -5.94 1.46 4.97
CA SER A 447 -5.97 0.14 4.36
C SER A 447 -7.38 -0.42 4.30
N THR A 448 -7.70 -1.12 3.21
CA THR A 448 -8.97 -1.84 3.11
C THR A 448 -8.85 -3.23 3.74
N ALA A 449 -9.86 -3.62 4.50
CA ALA A 449 -10.03 -4.96 5.03
C ALA A 449 -11.30 -5.58 4.42
N LEU A 450 -11.15 -6.75 3.82
CA LEU A 450 -12.25 -7.46 3.18
C LEU A 450 -12.99 -8.32 4.22
N ILE A 451 -14.29 -8.14 4.29
CA ILE A 451 -15.19 -8.93 5.15
C ILE A 451 -16.31 -9.57 4.31
N GLU A 452 -17.07 -10.51 4.89
CA GLU A 452 -18.18 -11.20 4.23
C GLU A 452 -17.79 -11.88 2.90
N THR A 453 -16.56 -12.35 2.79
CA THR A 453 -16.06 -13.06 1.61
C THR A 453 -16.41 -14.55 1.62
N GLY A 454 -16.98 -15.05 2.72
CA GLY A 454 -17.20 -16.46 2.96
C GLY A 454 -15.94 -17.24 3.37
N SER A 455 -14.81 -16.56 3.56
CA SER A 455 -13.53 -17.14 3.97
C SER A 455 -13.27 -16.91 5.46
N ARG A 456 -13.17 -17.99 6.24
CA ARG A 456 -12.77 -17.90 7.65
C ARG A 456 -11.37 -17.30 7.85
N MET A 457 -10.51 -17.41 6.86
CA MET A 457 -9.19 -16.79 6.90
C MET A 457 -9.32 -15.26 6.97
N ASP A 458 -10.21 -14.67 6.18
CA ASP A 458 -10.40 -13.22 6.13
C ASP A 458 -10.99 -12.68 7.41
N GLU A 459 -11.90 -13.43 8.04
CA GLU A 459 -12.46 -13.10 9.34
C GLU A 459 -11.36 -13.03 10.42
N VAL A 460 -10.47 -14.03 10.46
CA VAL A 460 -9.34 -14.06 11.39
C VAL A 460 -8.38 -12.90 11.11
N ILE A 461 -8.05 -12.65 9.83
CA ILE A 461 -7.20 -11.53 9.44
C ILE A 461 -7.83 -10.22 9.91
N PHE A 462 -9.11 -10.00 9.63
CA PHE A 462 -9.80 -8.77 10.03
C PHE A 462 -9.76 -8.54 11.55
N GLU A 463 -10.11 -9.54 12.36
CA GLU A 463 -10.10 -9.44 13.83
C GLU A 463 -8.69 -9.10 14.36
N GLU A 464 -7.63 -9.66 13.76
CA GLU A 464 -6.26 -9.40 14.14
C GLU A 464 -5.78 -7.98 13.79
N PHE A 465 -6.33 -7.36 12.74
CA PHE A 465 -6.01 -5.98 12.36
C PHE A 465 -6.90 -4.94 13.03
N LYS A 466 -8.15 -5.27 13.35
CA LYS A 466 -9.09 -4.40 14.07
C LYS A 466 -8.50 -3.88 15.38
N GLY A 467 -7.78 -4.74 16.12
CA GLY A 467 -7.08 -4.34 17.34
C GLY A 467 -5.86 -3.43 17.13
N THR A 468 -5.30 -3.40 15.92
CA THR A 468 -4.10 -2.62 15.58
C THR A 468 -4.45 -1.22 15.08
N GLY A 469 -5.61 -1.05 14.43
CA GLY A 469 -6.11 0.23 13.95
C GLY A 469 -6.49 1.20 15.07
N ASN A 470 -6.44 2.50 14.76
CA ASN A 470 -6.95 3.56 15.64
C ASN A 470 -8.06 4.40 14.97
N SER A 471 -8.50 4.01 13.78
CA SER A 471 -9.66 4.55 13.08
C SER A 471 -10.27 3.47 12.19
N GLU A 472 -11.59 3.50 12.03
CA GLU A 472 -12.35 2.51 11.27
C GLU A 472 -13.46 3.18 10.48
N ILE A 473 -13.58 2.86 9.20
CA ILE A 473 -14.72 3.20 8.33
C ILE A 473 -15.36 1.89 7.91
N ASP A 474 -16.56 1.63 8.41
CA ASP A 474 -17.32 0.42 8.09
C ASP A 474 -18.27 0.70 6.93
N LEU A 475 -18.15 -0.07 5.85
CA LEU A 475 -19.07 -0.03 4.72
C LEU A 475 -20.15 -1.10 4.89
N ASP A 476 -21.43 -0.73 4.74
CA ASP A 476 -22.54 -1.63 4.92
C ASP A 476 -23.12 -2.07 3.57
N ARG A 477 -23.20 -3.40 3.40
CA ARG A 477 -23.77 -4.02 2.19
C ARG A 477 -25.24 -3.65 1.98
N ARG A 478 -26.03 -3.53 3.04
CA ARG A 478 -27.46 -3.21 2.96
C ARG A 478 -27.70 -1.82 2.39
N LEU A 479 -26.82 -0.84 2.73
CA LEU A 479 -26.84 0.50 2.16
C LEU A 479 -26.50 0.48 0.67
N ALA A 480 -25.47 -0.28 0.29
CA ALA A 480 -25.04 -0.43 -1.10
C ALA A 480 -26.11 -1.12 -1.97
N GLU A 481 -26.81 -2.14 -1.47
CA GLU A 481 -27.93 -2.81 -2.15
C GLU A 481 -29.10 -1.85 -2.40
N ARG A 482 -29.35 -0.90 -1.50
CA ARG A 482 -30.33 0.19 -1.67
C ARG A 482 -29.82 1.37 -2.51
N ARG A 483 -28.59 1.29 -3.02
CA ARG A 483 -27.96 2.37 -3.80
C ARG A 483 -27.77 3.68 -3.03
N LEU A 484 -27.65 3.60 -1.73
CA LEU A 484 -27.28 4.70 -0.86
C LEU A 484 -25.75 4.80 -0.80
N PHE A 485 -25.17 5.81 -1.44
CA PHE A 485 -23.72 6.03 -1.47
C PHE A 485 -23.36 7.43 -0.97
N PRO A 486 -22.26 7.55 -0.18
CA PRO A 486 -21.37 6.46 0.27
C PRO A 486 -22.09 5.48 1.23
N ALA A 487 -21.81 4.19 1.06
CA ALA A 487 -22.44 3.15 1.89
C ALA A 487 -21.73 3.01 3.26
N ILE A 488 -21.47 4.14 3.92
CA ILE A 488 -20.74 4.21 5.21
C ILE A 488 -21.73 3.96 6.36
N ASN A 489 -21.45 2.99 7.21
CA ASN A 489 -22.16 2.81 8.45
C ASN A 489 -21.66 3.82 9.49
N ILE A 490 -22.44 4.86 9.72
CA ILE A 490 -22.08 6.00 10.56
C ILE A 490 -21.92 5.58 12.04
N LYS A 491 -22.71 4.61 12.52
CA LYS A 491 -22.62 4.17 13.91
C LYS A 491 -21.35 3.38 14.21
N LYS A 492 -20.90 2.55 13.25
CA LYS A 492 -19.74 1.70 13.42
C LYS A 492 -18.43 2.44 13.08
N SER A 493 -18.51 3.51 12.29
CA SER A 493 -17.35 4.29 11.87
C SER A 493 -16.93 5.30 12.94
N GLY A 494 -15.60 5.48 13.11
CA GLY A 494 -15.08 6.46 14.05
C GLY A 494 -13.57 6.42 14.20
N THR A 495 -13.03 7.47 14.82
CA THR A 495 -11.60 7.64 15.10
C THR A 495 -11.37 7.70 16.59
N ARG A 496 -10.38 6.95 17.08
CA ARG A 496 -9.95 7.02 18.48
C ARG A 496 -9.23 8.35 18.71
N LYS A 497 -9.55 9.03 19.81
CA LYS A 497 -9.03 10.36 20.14
C LYS A 497 -9.35 11.41 19.06
N GLU A 498 -10.60 11.40 18.57
CA GLU A 498 -11.09 12.40 17.63
C GLU A 498 -11.00 13.84 18.17
N GLU A 499 -10.95 13.98 19.51
CA GLU A 499 -10.72 15.24 20.21
C GLU A 499 -9.40 15.95 19.88
N LEU A 500 -8.41 15.21 19.35
CA LEU A 500 -7.14 15.81 18.90
C LEU A 500 -7.21 16.36 17.47
N LEU A 501 -8.25 15.99 16.71
CA LEU A 501 -8.40 16.30 15.28
C LEU A 501 -9.55 17.26 14.99
N LEU A 502 -10.49 17.43 15.92
CA LEU A 502 -11.66 18.30 15.82
C LEU A 502 -11.50 19.49 16.76
N THR A 503 -12.07 20.62 16.38
CA THR A 503 -12.19 21.75 17.30
C THR A 503 -13.22 21.44 18.40
N ASP A 504 -13.15 22.12 19.54
CA ASP A 504 -14.07 21.91 20.66
C ASP A 504 -15.54 22.09 20.25
N GLU A 505 -15.82 23.05 19.35
CA GLU A 505 -17.17 23.29 18.84
C GLU A 505 -17.64 22.16 17.92
N GLU A 506 -16.77 21.68 17.00
CA GLU A 506 -17.07 20.54 16.14
C GLU A 506 -17.32 19.29 16.97
N LEU A 507 -16.48 19.03 17.96
CA LEU A 507 -16.57 17.88 18.84
C LEU A 507 -17.89 17.85 19.60
N GLN A 508 -18.29 18.97 20.23
CA GLN A 508 -19.57 19.08 20.95
C GLN A 508 -20.75 18.81 20.01
N LYS A 509 -20.76 19.43 18.81
CA LYS A 509 -21.83 19.22 17.82
C LYS A 509 -21.87 17.78 17.33
N MET A 510 -20.73 17.16 17.10
CA MET A 510 -20.65 15.76 16.69
C MET A 510 -21.14 14.80 17.79
N TRP A 511 -20.86 15.07 19.06
CA TRP A 511 -21.39 14.25 20.15
C TRP A 511 -22.92 14.37 20.27
N ILE A 512 -23.47 15.58 20.12
CA ILE A 512 -24.92 15.77 20.09
C ILE A 512 -25.51 15.02 18.90
N LEU A 513 -24.93 15.16 17.72
CA LEU A 513 -25.38 14.46 16.50
C LEU A 513 -25.38 12.95 16.69
N ARG A 514 -24.28 12.36 17.15
CA ARG A 514 -24.19 10.91 17.43
C ARG A 514 -25.24 10.45 18.44
N LYS A 515 -25.54 11.26 19.48
CA LYS A 515 -26.57 10.96 20.48
C LYS A 515 -27.98 10.94 19.86
N VAL A 516 -28.28 11.85 18.96
CA VAL A 516 -29.56 11.92 18.22
C VAL A 516 -29.71 10.75 17.24
N LEU A 517 -28.61 10.39 16.54
CA LEU A 517 -28.62 9.30 15.55
C LEU A 517 -28.66 7.90 16.16
N ASN A 518 -28.19 7.74 17.40
CA ASN A 518 -28.04 6.42 18.03
C ASN A 518 -29.30 5.55 18.07
N PRO A 519 -30.51 6.08 18.38
CA PRO A 519 -31.74 5.29 18.39
C PRO A 519 -32.32 4.95 17.01
N MET A 520 -31.86 5.61 15.92
CA MET A 520 -32.36 5.42 14.55
C MET A 520 -31.76 4.17 13.90
N GLU A 521 -32.38 3.64 12.86
CA GLU A 521 -31.81 2.58 12.04
C GLU A 521 -30.70 3.10 11.10
N ASP A 522 -29.74 2.25 10.74
CA ASP A 522 -28.56 2.63 9.92
C ASP A 522 -28.96 3.22 8.57
N ILE A 523 -30.04 2.73 7.97
CA ILE A 523 -30.56 3.20 6.69
C ILE A 523 -31.16 4.60 6.84
N GLU A 524 -32.00 4.80 7.84
CA GLU A 524 -32.64 6.09 8.14
C GLU A 524 -31.58 7.16 8.44
N ILE A 525 -30.53 6.80 9.19
CA ILE A 525 -29.41 7.70 9.47
C ILE A 525 -28.75 8.14 8.18
N THR A 526 -28.45 7.18 7.31
CA THR A 526 -27.74 7.48 6.06
C THR A 526 -28.58 8.38 5.14
N GLU A 527 -29.88 8.09 5.00
CA GLU A 527 -30.80 8.92 4.21
C GLU A 527 -30.91 10.34 4.79
N LEU A 528 -31.07 10.46 6.11
CA LEU A 528 -31.13 11.75 6.80
C LEU A 528 -29.86 12.58 6.59
N ILE A 529 -28.69 11.97 6.80
CA ILE A 529 -27.41 12.66 6.68
C ILE A 529 -27.17 13.08 5.22
N LEU A 530 -27.42 12.21 4.25
CA LEU A 530 -27.30 12.52 2.83
C LEU A 530 -28.22 13.68 2.41
N ASP A 531 -29.48 13.69 2.87
CA ASP A 531 -30.41 14.76 2.56
C ASP A 531 -29.98 16.10 3.17
N ARG A 532 -29.54 16.09 4.42
CA ARG A 532 -29.05 17.30 5.10
C ARG A 532 -27.74 17.82 4.50
N MET A 533 -26.80 16.95 4.19
CA MET A 533 -25.53 17.35 3.58
C MET A 533 -25.68 17.92 2.17
N LYS A 534 -26.61 17.39 1.36
CA LYS A 534 -26.93 17.95 0.04
C LYS A 534 -27.47 19.38 0.13
N LYS A 535 -28.11 19.77 1.23
CA LYS A 535 -28.66 21.11 1.47
C LYS A 535 -27.62 22.09 2.02
N SER A 536 -26.45 21.58 2.49
CA SER A 536 -25.37 22.40 3.02
C SER A 536 -24.15 22.39 2.08
N LYS A 537 -23.49 23.53 1.91
CA LYS A 537 -22.31 23.65 1.03
C LYS A 537 -21.03 23.13 1.69
N THR A 538 -20.90 23.30 3.00
CA THR A 538 -19.71 22.93 3.78
C THR A 538 -20.09 22.15 5.03
N ASN A 539 -19.12 21.47 5.64
CA ASN A 539 -19.30 20.77 6.91
C ASN A 539 -19.59 21.75 8.06
N GLU A 540 -18.96 22.90 8.05
CA GLU A 540 -19.24 23.98 9.00
C GLU A 540 -20.70 24.45 8.90
N ALA A 541 -21.20 24.71 7.66
CA ALA A 541 -22.58 25.08 7.43
C ALA A 541 -23.56 23.96 7.83
N PHE A 542 -23.18 22.69 7.62
CA PHE A 542 -23.98 21.56 8.08
C PHE A 542 -24.08 21.53 9.62
N LEU A 543 -22.98 21.66 10.34
CA LEU A 543 -22.96 21.69 11.80
C LEU A 543 -23.66 22.96 12.38
N ALA A 544 -23.58 24.09 11.70
CA ALA A 544 -24.31 25.31 12.09
C ALA A 544 -25.82 25.15 11.93
N SER A 545 -26.29 24.44 10.90
CA SER A 545 -27.72 24.22 10.66
C SER A 545 -28.41 23.37 11.75
N MET A 546 -27.65 22.64 12.54
CA MET A 546 -28.16 21.81 13.64
C MET A 546 -28.70 22.68 14.81
N ASN A 547 -28.09 23.85 15.02
CA ASN A 547 -28.54 24.79 16.08
C ASN A 547 -29.87 25.48 15.73
N ALA A 548 -30.22 25.59 14.45
CA ALA A 548 -31.45 26.21 14.01
C ALA A 548 -32.71 25.33 14.20
N GLY A 549 -32.51 23.99 14.35
CA GLY A 549 -33.60 23.04 14.55
C GLY A 549 -34.05 22.87 16.01
N THR A 550 -33.27 23.32 16.98
CA THR A 550 -33.62 23.26 18.41
C THR A 550 -34.37 24.51 18.92
N ALA A 551 -34.34 25.60 18.15
CA ALA A 551 -35.05 26.84 18.51
C ALA A 551 -36.57 26.82 18.19
N GLY A 552 -37.12 25.69 17.74
CA GLY A 552 -38.55 25.54 17.40
C GLY A 552 -39.29 24.45 18.17
N LEU A 553 -38.71 23.97 19.28
CA LEU A 553 -39.29 22.94 20.16
C LEU A 553 -39.37 23.40 21.62
N ASP A 554 -39.49 24.75 21.86
CA ASP A 554 -39.91 25.29 23.14
C ASP A 554 -41.39 25.73 23.07
#